data_4b44729274b3e603d26232a5b68bbb78
#
_entry.id   4b44729274b3e603d26232a5b68bbb78
#
_cell.length_a   1.000
_cell.length_b   1.000
_cell.length_c   1.000
_cell.angle_alpha   90.00
_cell.angle_beta   90.00
_cell.angle_gamma   90.00
#
_symmetry.space_group_name_H-M   'P 1'
#
loop_
_entity.id
_entity.type
_entity.pdbx_description
1 polymer ?
#
loop_
_entity_poly.entity_id
_entity_poly.type
_entity_poly.pdbx_seq_one_letter_code
_entity_poly.pdbx_strand_id
1 'polypeptide(L)'
;DHETKTADLSYIETAGETIQQNLRPGDSVLLESTVPPGTTVQTLQPVLEQSGLDAGEDFALIHCPETVLPGNIITELRENDRIIGGVNGVSTEAAVRLYDSFVKGDIHTTTDATTAEFVKLIQNTYRDTNIALANELARIAHDYDIDSREAIQLANEHPRVELHQPGPGVGGHCLPIDPWFLGHNSDELNLIATARRVNDSMTDYVVELVESNLGGLAGNQVAVLGVAYKGNVDDVRNSPGLAIARQLQDTAAEVPASVSPDGGNPPVTVRLNDPHVEDQTLDLQSLEDATQGVDAVVITTDHDAYTEIDPERLAARMVGTLVVDTKAIVDQQAWKQAGLDVIQI
;
A
#
# COMPACT_ATOMS: atom_id res chain seq x y z
N ASP A 1 0.15 11.66 -11.33
CA ASP A 1 -1.26 12.00 -11.53
C ASP A 1 -2.11 10.75 -11.34
N HIS A 2 -3.07 10.78 -10.40
CA HIS A 2 -3.91 9.63 -10.06
C HIS A 2 -4.96 9.31 -11.15
N GLU A 3 -5.42 10.29 -11.90
CA GLU A 3 -6.44 10.12 -12.95
C GLU A 3 -5.82 9.55 -14.23
N THR A 4 -4.71 10.14 -14.66
CA THR A 4 -4.05 9.74 -15.91
C THR A 4 -3.09 8.57 -15.76
N LYS A 5 -2.77 8.16 -14.53
CA LYS A 5 -1.77 7.12 -14.19
C LYS A 5 -0.38 7.42 -14.77
N THR A 6 -0.05 8.70 -14.90
CA THR A 6 1.25 9.17 -15.41
C THR A 6 2.11 9.74 -14.29
N ALA A 7 3.44 9.58 -14.41
CA ALA A 7 4.40 10.19 -13.50
C ALA A 7 4.52 11.69 -13.76
N ASP A 8 4.54 12.49 -12.71
CA ASP A 8 4.95 13.89 -12.76
C ASP A 8 6.46 13.98 -12.52
N LEU A 9 7.22 14.28 -13.56
CA LEU A 9 8.68 14.37 -13.53
C LEU A 9 9.19 15.80 -13.32
N SER A 10 8.29 16.80 -13.19
CA SER A 10 8.67 18.21 -13.04
C SER A 10 9.59 18.48 -11.85
N TYR A 11 9.45 17.72 -10.77
CA TYR A 11 10.35 17.82 -9.62
C TYR A 11 11.76 17.35 -9.91
N ILE A 12 11.91 16.31 -10.74
CA ILE A 12 13.21 15.79 -11.18
C ILE A 12 13.88 16.84 -12.10
N GLU A 13 13.14 17.41 -13.02
CA GLU A 13 13.62 18.48 -13.91
C GLU A 13 14.06 19.70 -13.10
N THR A 14 13.25 20.18 -12.16
CA THR A 14 13.59 21.33 -11.29
C THR A 14 14.83 21.07 -10.44
N ALA A 15 14.97 19.87 -9.88
CA ALA A 15 16.18 19.47 -9.15
C ALA A 15 17.39 19.45 -10.08
N GLY A 16 17.25 18.90 -11.28
CA GLY A 16 18.27 18.88 -12.34
C GLY A 16 18.74 20.28 -12.72
N GLU A 17 17.80 21.22 -12.93
CA GLU A 17 18.12 22.65 -13.22
C GLU A 17 18.93 23.30 -12.10
N THR A 18 18.63 22.97 -10.84
CA THR A 18 19.38 23.48 -9.69
C THR A 18 20.78 22.92 -9.64
N ILE A 19 20.95 21.62 -9.88
CA ILE A 19 22.25 20.93 -9.89
C ILE A 19 23.10 21.46 -11.04
N GLN A 20 22.53 21.55 -12.24
CA GLN A 20 23.17 21.98 -13.47
C GLN A 20 23.95 23.30 -13.33
N GLN A 21 23.39 24.28 -12.58
CA GLN A 21 24.02 25.58 -12.35
C GLN A 21 25.32 25.51 -11.54
N ASN A 22 25.56 24.42 -10.82
CA ASN A 22 26.72 24.25 -9.94
C ASN A 22 27.56 23.03 -10.28
N LEU A 23 27.22 22.28 -11.34
CA LEU A 23 27.85 21.05 -11.73
C LEU A 23 29.29 21.32 -12.22
N ARG A 24 30.24 20.45 -11.86
CA ARG A 24 31.66 20.57 -12.17
C ARG A 24 32.18 19.25 -12.75
N PRO A 25 33.24 19.31 -13.57
CA PRO A 25 33.95 18.09 -13.97
C PRO A 25 34.42 17.28 -12.74
N GLY A 26 34.14 15.98 -12.76
CA GLY A 26 34.44 15.04 -11.68
C GLY A 26 33.35 14.88 -10.62
N ASP A 27 32.28 15.65 -10.69
CA ASP A 27 31.11 15.44 -9.81
C ASP A 27 30.35 14.15 -10.15
N SER A 28 29.55 13.67 -9.21
CA SER A 28 28.66 12.54 -9.40
C SER A 28 27.22 12.96 -9.03
N VAL A 29 26.28 12.69 -9.92
CA VAL A 29 24.85 12.93 -9.69
C VAL A 29 24.15 11.56 -9.57
N LEU A 30 23.49 11.34 -8.44
CA LEU A 30 22.76 10.12 -8.15
C LEU A 30 21.26 10.42 -8.04
N LEU A 31 20.45 9.77 -8.87
CA LEU A 31 19.00 9.76 -8.78
C LEU A 31 18.58 8.54 -7.95
N GLU A 32 18.04 8.78 -6.74
CA GLU A 32 17.57 7.71 -5.85
C GLU A 32 16.04 7.57 -5.84
N SER A 33 15.33 8.64 -6.25
CA SER A 33 13.87 8.62 -6.32
C SER A 33 13.35 7.53 -7.26
N THR A 34 12.27 6.85 -6.88
CA THR A 34 11.57 5.91 -7.78
C THR A 34 10.96 6.67 -8.95
N VAL A 35 11.32 6.27 -10.15
CA VAL A 35 10.95 6.95 -11.41
C VAL A 35 10.59 5.92 -12.49
N PRO A 36 9.84 6.31 -13.54
CA PRO A 36 9.65 5.48 -14.73
C PRO A 36 10.97 5.13 -15.42
N PRO A 37 11.08 3.95 -16.06
CA PRO A 37 12.26 3.55 -16.79
C PRO A 37 12.64 4.54 -17.88
N GLY A 38 13.91 4.94 -17.92
CA GLY A 38 14.46 5.91 -18.86
C GLY A 38 14.54 7.35 -18.33
N THR A 39 13.97 7.64 -17.15
CA THR A 39 13.96 9.00 -16.59
C THR A 39 15.36 9.58 -16.41
N THR A 40 16.31 8.81 -15.92
CA THR A 40 17.70 9.27 -15.72
C THR A 40 18.32 9.76 -17.02
N VAL A 41 18.12 9.02 -18.12
CA VAL A 41 18.77 9.30 -19.41
C VAL A 41 17.93 10.25 -20.28
N GLN A 42 16.60 10.11 -20.26
CA GLN A 42 15.73 10.84 -21.18
C GLN A 42 15.23 12.18 -20.61
N THR A 43 15.20 12.31 -19.28
CA THR A 43 14.71 13.53 -18.61
C THR A 43 15.83 14.25 -17.87
N LEU A 44 16.53 13.58 -16.94
CA LEU A 44 17.52 14.24 -16.08
C LEU A 44 18.83 14.58 -16.82
N GLN A 45 19.36 13.65 -17.61
CA GLN A 45 20.62 13.86 -18.36
C GLN A 45 20.57 15.12 -19.25
N PRO A 46 19.57 15.33 -20.13
CA PRO A 46 19.53 16.52 -20.98
C PRO A 46 19.47 17.84 -20.21
N VAL A 47 18.88 17.84 -19.00
CA VAL A 47 18.86 19.02 -18.13
C VAL A 47 20.25 19.29 -17.56
N LEU A 48 20.94 18.28 -17.08
CA LEU A 48 22.29 18.43 -16.51
C LEU A 48 23.32 18.86 -17.57
N GLU A 49 23.23 18.35 -18.78
CA GLU A 49 24.13 18.66 -19.90
C GLU A 49 23.98 20.10 -20.43
N GLN A 50 22.95 20.84 -20.04
CA GLN A 50 22.88 22.29 -20.26
C GLN A 50 23.99 23.07 -19.52
N SER A 51 24.69 22.44 -18.56
CA SER A 51 25.92 22.98 -17.97
C SER A 51 27.07 23.10 -18.96
N GLY A 52 26.98 22.41 -20.10
CA GLY A 52 28.08 22.27 -21.08
C GLY A 52 29.04 21.11 -20.75
N LEU A 53 28.68 20.27 -19.77
CA LEU A 53 29.41 19.05 -19.38
C LEU A 53 28.68 17.80 -19.89
N ASP A 54 29.42 16.80 -20.33
CA ASP A 54 28.88 15.56 -20.87
C ASP A 54 28.80 14.48 -19.77
N ALA A 55 27.57 13.88 -19.62
CA ALA A 55 27.34 12.80 -18.67
C ALA A 55 28.15 11.55 -19.04
N GLY A 56 28.80 10.95 -18.08
CA GLY A 56 29.67 9.78 -18.27
C GLY A 56 31.07 10.08 -18.76
N GLU A 57 31.35 11.32 -19.17
CA GLU A 57 32.70 11.81 -19.54
C GLU A 57 33.20 12.82 -18.51
N ASP A 58 32.50 13.94 -18.35
CA ASP A 58 32.90 15.02 -17.45
C ASP A 58 32.35 14.80 -16.02
N PHE A 59 31.15 14.24 -15.86
CA PHE A 59 30.59 13.90 -14.59
C PHE A 59 29.89 12.52 -14.62
N ALA A 60 29.81 11.87 -13.48
CA ALA A 60 29.08 10.60 -13.38
C ALA A 60 27.57 10.84 -13.17
N LEU A 61 26.72 10.11 -13.92
CA LEU A 61 25.27 10.11 -13.73
C LEU A 61 24.78 8.70 -13.50
N ILE A 62 24.04 8.49 -12.41
CA ILE A 62 23.68 7.18 -11.88
C ILE A 62 22.24 7.15 -11.39
N HIS A 63 21.59 6.01 -11.55
CA HIS A 63 20.41 5.65 -10.79
C HIS A 63 20.74 4.58 -9.75
N CYS A 64 20.37 4.82 -8.50
CA CYS A 64 20.42 3.86 -7.40
C CYS A 64 19.14 3.99 -6.59
N PRO A 65 18.10 3.17 -6.88
CA PRO A 65 16.80 3.33 -6.26
C PRO A 65 16.87 3.17 -4.75
N GLU A 66 16.13 4.04 -4.07
CA GLU A 66 15.96 3.98 -2.63
C GLU A 66 15.13 2.73 -2.25
N THR A 67 15.52 2.01 -1.19
CA THR A 67 14.91 0.75 -0.75
C THR A 67 14.62 0.71 0.75
N VAL A 68 14.71 1.84 1.47
CA VAL A 68 14.49 1.87 2.91
C VAL A 68 13.02 2.05 3.30
N LEU A 69 12.65 1.56 4.48
CA LEU A 69 11.34 1.75 5.07
C LEU A 69 11.39 2.86 6.12
N PRO A 70 10.34 3.68 6.22
CA PRO A 70 10.18 4.62 7.32
C PRO A 70 10.29 3.92 8.68
N GLY A 71 11.00 4.57 9.62
CA GLY A 71 11.20 4.06 10.99
C GLY A 71 12.56 3.40 11.23
N ASN A 72 13.21 2.83 10.20
CA ASN A 72 14.51 2.15 10.35
C ASN A 72 15.57 2.58 9.32
N ILE A 73 15.45 3.81 8.82
CA ILE A 73 16.19 4.36 7.68
C ILE A 73 17.71 4.12 7.77
N ILE A 74 18.33 4.47 8.90
CA ILE A 74 19.81 4.42 9.02
C ILE A 74 20.33 2.97 8.99
N THR A 75 19.61 2.04 9.60
CA THR A 75 19.96 0.62 9.58
C THR A 75 19.83 0.08 8.16
N GLU A 76 18.70 0.32 7.52
CA GLU A 76 18.42 -0.19 6.18
C GLU A 76 19.29 0.44 5.10
N LEU A 77 19.66 1.72 5.24
CA LEU A 77 20.67 2.36 4.37
C LEU A 77 22.01 1.64 4.39
N ARG A 78 22.36 0.98 5.50
CA ARG A 78 23.62 0.26 5.67
C ARG A 78 23.53 -1.22 5.38
N GLU A 79 22.42 -1.84 5.71
CA GLU A 79 22.31 -3.32 5.72
C GLU A 79 21.66 -3.84 4.42
N ASN A 80 20.81 -3.05 3.74
CA ASN A 80 20.15 -3.48 2.52
C ASN A 80 21.10 -3.47 1.32
N ASP A 81 20.90 -4.45 0.43
CA ASP A 81 21.56 -4.52 -0.87
C ASP A 81 21.23 -3.28 -1.72
N ARG A 82 22.18 -2.91 -2.59
CA ARG A 82 22.01 -1.80 -3.55
C ARG A 82 22.00 -2.31 -4.97
N ILE A 83 21.15 -1.68 -5.78
CA ILE A 83 21.12 -1.88 -7.24
C ILE A 83 21.60 -0.58 -7.87
N ILE A 84 22.69 -0.64 -8.63
CA ILE A 84 23.34 0.56 -9.16
C ILE A 84 23.47 0.44 -10.68
N GLY A 85 22.96 1.42 -11.41
CA GLY A 85 23.13 1.57 -12.84
C GLY A 85 23.55 2.98 -13.23
N GLY A 86 24.70 3.13 -13.85
CA GLY A 86 25.17 4.41 -14.41
C GLY A 86 24.83 4.53 -15.89
N VAL A 87 24.94 5.74 -16.44
CA VAL A 87 24.81 5.97 -17.90
C VAL A 87 25.95 5.27 -18.68
N ASN A 88 27.03 4.92 -18.00
CA ASN A 88 28.12 4.05 -18.49
C ASN A 88 28.85 3.38 -17.31
N GLY A 89 29.85 2.53 -17.62
CA GLY A 89 30.61 1.79 -16.62
C GLY A 89 31.40 2.69 -15.67
N VAL A 90 31.92 3.84 -16.12
CA VAL A 90 32.64 4.78 -15.27
C VAL A 90 31.73 5.41 -14.23
N SER A 91 30.52 5.78 -14.63
CA SER A 91 29.49 6.28 -13.73
C SER A 91 29.08 5.23 -12.71
N THR A 92 28.87 3.98 -13.15
CA THR A 92 28.56 2.86 -12.24
C THR A 92 29.65 2.65 -11.19
N GLU A 93 30.91 2.62 -11.60
CA GLU A 93 32.06 2.46 -10.69
C GLU A 93 32.17 3.60 -9.68
N ALA A 94 31.86 4.84 -10.07
CA ALA A 94 31.87 5.98 -9.15
C ALA A 94 30.84 5.79 -8.01
N ALA A 95 29.64 5.35 -8.33
CA ALA A 95 28.62 5.06 -7.32
C ALA A 95 28.97 3.82 -6.47
N VAL A 96 29.49 2.75 -7.06
CA VAL A 96 29.96 1.57 -6.31
C VAL A 96 30.96 1.98 -5.23
N ARG A 97 31.97 2.80 -5.59
CA ARG A 97 32.97 3.29 -4.60
C ARG A 97 32.33 4.11 -3.48
N LEU A 98 31.28 4.89 -3.78
CA LEU A 98 30.57 5.67 -2.76
C LEU A 98 29.84 4.75 -1.79
N TYR A 99 28.98 3.86 -2.32
CA TYR A 99 28.15 2.98 -1.48
C TYR A 99 28.96 1.92 -0.72
N ASP A 100 30.01 1.35 -1.32
CA ASP A 100 30.92 0.41 -0.65
C ASP A 100 31.60 1.00 0.60
N SER A 101 31.68 2.33 0.69
CA SER A 101 32.27 3.01 1.85
C SER A 101 31.40 2.93 3.12
N PHE A 102 30.10 2.66 3.01
CA PHE A 102 29.17 2.65 4.15
C PHE A 102 28.10 1.56 4.12
N VAL A 103 27.79 0.96 2.97
CA VAL A 103 26.85 -0.15 2.82
C VAL A 103 27.52 -1.46 3.19
N LYS A 104 26.83 -2.32 3.91
CA LYS A 104 27.27 -3.66 4.30
C LYS A 104 26.57 -4.77 3.50
N GLY A 105 25.40 -4.45 2.90
CA GLY A 105 24.71 -5.33 1.97
C GLY A 105 25.48 -5.49 0.66
N ASP A 106 25.03 -6.40 -0.19
CA ASP A 106 25.66 -6.63 -1.49
C ASP A 106 25.34 -5.48 -2.46
N ILE A 107 26.32 -5.13 -3.31
CA ILE A 107 26.14 -4.14 -4.36
C ILE A 107 26.02 -4.86 -5.70
N HIS A 108 24.83 -4.80 -6.27
CA HIS A 108 24.50 -5.36 -7.58
C HIS A 108 24.55 -4.26 -8.66
N THR A 109 25.35 -4.46 -9.69
CA THR A 109 25.43 -3.50 -10.80
C THR A 109 24.58 -3.95 -11.97
N THR A 110 23.96 -2.98 -12.66
CA THR A 110 23.21 -3.21 -13.89
C THR A 110 23.99 -2.69 -15.10
N THR A 111 23.54 -3.03 -16.31
CA THR A 111 24.16 -2.59 -17.56
C THR A 111 24.03 -1.09 -17.79
N ASP A 112 22.95 -0.48 -17.30
CA ASP A 112 22.60 0.93 -17.46
C ASP A 112 21.64 1.43 -16.38
N ALA A 113 21.42 2.74 -16.32
CA ALA A 113 20.52 3.37 -15.35
C ALA A 113 19.05 2.93 -15.52
N THR A 114 18.60 2.77 -16.76
CA THR A 114 17.21 2.36 -17.07
C THR A 114 16.89 0.99 -16.51
N THR A 115 17.85 0.07 -16.57
CA THR A 115 17.70 -1.27 -15.97
C THR A 115 17.56 -1.18 -14.45
N ALA A 116 18.31 -0.30 -13.76
CA ALA A 116 18.18 -0.11 -12.32
C ALA A 116 16.80 0.47 -11.94
N GLU A 117 16.30 1.46 -12.68
CA GLU A 117 14.95 2.01 -12.54
C GLU A 117 13.88 0.92 -12.69
N PHE A 118 14.01 0.09 -13.73
CA PHE A 118 13.06 -0.99 -14.03
C PHE A 118 13.03 -2.05 -12.93
N VAL A 119 14.18 -2.46 -12.39
CA VAL A 119 14.27 -3.49 -11.32
C VAL A 119 13.52 -3.05 -10.07
N LYS A 120 13.63 -1.79 -9.65
CA LYS A 120 12.88 -1.26 -8.50
C LYS A 120 11.38 -1.42 -8.69
N LEU A 121 10.88 -1.09 -9.87
CA LEU A 121 9.46 -1.20 -10.19
C LEU A 121 8.99 -2.65 -10.25
N ILE A 122 9.82 -3.59 -10.75
CA ILE A 122 9.52 -5.03 -10.73
C ILE A 122 9.26 -5.51 -9.30
N GLN A 123 10.11 -5.14 -8.34
CA GLN A 123 10.00 -5.58 -6.95
C GLN A 123 8.64 -5.19 -6.34
N ASN A 124 8.21 -3.96 -6.53
CA ASN A 124 6.93 -3.48 -6.01
C ASN A 124 5.73 -4.03 -6.82
N THR A 125 5.87 -4.14 -8.14
CA THR A 125 4.84 -4.75 -9.00
C THR A 125 4.62 -6.22 -8.69
N TYR A 126 5.69 -6.99 -8.44
CA TYR A 126 5.58 -8.38 -7.99
C TYR A 126 4.75 -8.49 -6.71
N ARG A 127 5.06 -7.67 -5.71
CA ARG A 127 4.34 -7.68 -4.43
C ARG A 127 2.86 -7.33 -4.62
N ASP A 128 2.57 -6.26 -5.36
CA ASP A 128 1.21 -5.82 -5.63
C ASP A 128 0.38 -6.88 -6.38
N THR A 129 0.97 -7.48 -7.42
CA THR A 129 0.31 -8.55 -8.20
C THR A 129 0.11 -9.82 -7.37
N ASN A 130 1.05 -10.17 -6.49
CA ASN A 130 0.94 -11.34 -5.62
C ASN A 130 -0.13 -11.11 -4.52
N ILE A 131 -0.27 -9.90 -4.00
CA ILE A 131 -1.37 -9.54 -3.09
C ILE A 131 -2.71 -9.63 -3.83
N ALA A 132 -2.80 -9.17 -5.08
CA ALA A 132 -4.02 -9.29 -5.87
C ALA A 132 -4.43 -10.76 -6.08
N LEU A 133 -3.46 -11.64 -6.37
CA LEU A 133 -3.72 -13.07 -6.45
C LEU A 133 -4.24 -13.64 -5.11
N ALA A 134 -3.63 -13.27 -3.99
CA ALA A 134 -4.08 -13.69 -2.66
C ALA A 134 -5.51 -13.19 -2.36
N ASN A 135 -5.82 -11.95 -2.72
CA ASN A 135 -7.15 -11.35 -2.57
C ASN A 135 -8.20 -12.08 -3.42
N GLU A 136 -7.88 -12.39 -4.67
CA GLU A 136 -8.79 -13.16 -5.54
C GLU A 136 -9.02 -14.58 -5.00
N LEU A 137 -7.94 -15.25 -4.54
CA LEU A 137 -8.04 -16.57 -3.90
C LEU A 137 -8.89 -16.54 -2.63
N ALA A 138 -8.80 -15.49 -1.82
CA ALA A 138 -9.63 -15.34 -0.63
C ALA A 138 -11.13 -15.22 -0.98
N ARG A 139 -11.48 -14.47 -2.01
CA ARG A 139 -12.86 -14.36 -2.50
C ARG A 139 -13.38 -15.71 -3.02
N ILE A 140 -12.56 -16.43 -3.79
CA ILE A 140 -12.90 -17.77 -4.27
C ILE A 140 -13.06 -18.75 -3.08
N ALA A 141 -12.15 -18.72 -2.11
CA ALA A 141 -12.21 -19.57 -0.93
C ALA A 141 -13.50 -19.35 -0.11
N HIS A 142 -13.95 -18.10 -0.03
CA HIS A 142 -15.21 -17.74 0.62
C HIS A 142 -16.42 -18.44 -0.04
N ASP A 143 -16.47 -18.53 -1.37
CA ASP A 143 -17.54 -19.23 -2.10
C ASP A 143 -17.58 -20.74 -1.80
N TYR A 144 -16.50 -21.31 -1.30
CA TYR A 144 -16.37 -22.74 -0.96
C TYR A 144 -16.34 -23.00 0.56
N ASP A 145 -16.57 -22.01 1.41
CA ASP A 145 -16.40 -22.11 2.87
C ASP A 145 -15.00 -22.61 3.31
N ILE A 146 -13.95 -22.20 2.58
CA ILE A 146 -12.55 -22.56 2.86
C ILE A 146 -11.87 -21.37 3.58
N ASP A 147 -11.05 -21.70 4.60
CA ASP A 147 -10.10 -20.73 5.16
C ASP A 147 -8.98 -20.45 4.12
N SER A 148 -9.02 -19.24 3.58
CA SER A 148 -8.08 -18.79 2.54
C SER A 148 -6.63 -18.76 3.04
N ARG A 149 -6.42 -18.41 4.30
CA ARG A 149 -5.09 -18.27 4.89
C ARG A 149 -4.45 -19.60 5.19
N GLU A 150 -5.24 -20.57 5.71
CA GLU A 150 -4.79 -21.96 5.85
C GLU A 150 -4.41 -22.53 4.48
N ALA A 151 -5.24 -22.33 3.47
CA ALA A 151 -4.99 -22.80 2.12
C ALA A 151 -3.71 -22.18 1.51
N ILE A 152 -3.50 -20.87 1.67
CA ILE A 152 -2.30 -20.15 1.23
C ILE A 152 -1.07 -20.65 1.99
N GLN A 153 -1.16 -20.83 3.31
CA GLN A 153 -0.05 -21.34 4.12
C GLN A 153 0.37 -22.73 3.63
N LEU A 154 -0.58 -23.64 3.43
CA LEU A 154 -0.29 -24.98 2.91
C LEU A 154 0.26 -24.95 1.49
N ALA A 155 -0.24 -24.06 0.62
CA ALA A 155 0.29 -23.90 -0.72
C ALA A 155 1.75 -23.44 -0.71
N ASN A 156 2.12 -22.57 0.24
CA ASN A 156 3.49 -22.06 0.41
C ASN A 156 4.49 -23.12 0.93
N GLU A 157 4.03 -24.27 1.44
CA GLU A 157 4.92 -25.42 1.71
C GLU A 157 5.59 -25.98 0.43
N HIS A 158 5.01 -25.67 -0.73
CA HIS A 158 5.60 -26.08 -1.99
C HIS A 158 6.75 -25.13 -2.38
N PRO A 159 7.98 -25.65 -2.67
CA PRO A 159 9.20 -24.85 -2.82
C PRO A 159 9.22 -23.86 -4.00
N ARG A 160 8.19 -23.83 -4.82
CA ARG A 160 8.03 -22.91 -5.97
C ARG A 160 6.81 -21.98 -5.81
N VAL A 161 6.24 -21.90 -4.60
CA VAL A 161 5.06 -21.07 -4.31
C VAL A 161 5.42 -20.13 -3.18
N GLU A 162 5.12 -18.83 -3.35
CA GLU A 162 5.34 -17.77 -2.37
C GLU A 162 4.20 -16.76 -2.49
N LEU A 163 3.00 -17.16 -2.05
CA LEU A 163 1.82 -16.31 -2.02
C LEU A 163 1.86 -15.35 -0.82
N HIS A 164 1.47 -14.11 -1.05
CA HIS A 164 1.20 -13.17 0.03
C HIS A 164 -0.13 -13.49 0.71
N GLN A 165 -0.44 -12.74 1.77
CA GLN A 165 -1.70 -12.86 2.49
C GLN A 165 -2.73 -11.88 1.93
N PRO A 166 -4.03 -12.26 1.90
CA PRO A 166 -5.10 -11.36 1.50
C PRO A 166 -5.33 -10.26 2.55
N GLY A 167 -6.09 -9.24 2.15
CA GLY A 167 -6.44 -8.12 3.01
C GLY A 167 -7.47 -7.19 2.38
N PRO A 168 -7.75 -6.03 3.02
CA PRO A 168 -8.82 -5.11 2.61
C PRO A 168 -8.48 -4.25 1.39
N GLY A 169 -7.35 -4.51 0.75
CA GLY A 169 -6.78 -3.73 -0.34
C GLY A 169 -5.32 -3.35 -0.06
N VAL A 170 -4.75 -2.55 -0.95
CA VAL A 170 -3.35 -2.14 -0.90
C VAL A 170 -3.26 -0.61 -0.80
N GLY A 171 -2.79 -0.14 0.34
CA GLY A 171 -2.59 1.29 0.61
C GLY A 171 -1.13 1.73 0.54
N GLY A 172 -0.87 2.93 1.04
CA GLY A 172 0.45 3.57 1.02
C GLY A 172 0.73 4.30 -0.29
N HIS A 173 1.97 4.68 -0.50
CA HIS A 173 2.37 5.49 -1.65
C HIS A 173 3.17 4.71 -2.71
N CYS A 174 3.71 3.53 -2.36
CA CYS A 174 4.58 2.77 -3.28
C CYS A 174 3.79 1.71 -4.07
N LEU A 175 3.24 0.70 -3.39
CA LEU A 175 2.60 -0.44 -4.07
C LEU A 175 1.42 -0.05 -4.98
N PRO A 176 0.53 0.91 -4.62
CA PRO A 176 -0.55 1.29 -5.52
C PRO A 176 -0.11 2.17 -6.71
N ILE A 177 1.09 2.74 -6.67
CA ILE A 177 1.57 3.74 -7.63
C ILE A 177 2.63 3.19 -8.59
N ASP A 178 3.67 2.53 -8.05
CA ASP A 178 4.84 2.09 -8.82
C ASP A 178 4.51 1.16 -10.00
N PRO A 179 3.51 0.26 -9.94
CA PRO A 179 3.14 -0.55 -11.08
C PRO A 179 2.73 0.25 -12.33
N TRP A 180 2.15 1.44 -12.15
CA TRP A 180 1.78 2.32 -13.25
C TRP A 180 3.00 2.97 -13.93
N PHE A 181 4.10 3.15 -13.20
CA PHE A 181 5.34 3.70 -13.76
C PHE A 181 5.95 2.79 -14.82
N LEU A 182 5.74 1.46 -14.75
CA LEU A 182 6.16 0.53 -15.82
C LEU A 182 5.46 0.82 -17.15
N GLY A 183 4.22 1.31 -17.09
CA GLY A 183 3.43 1.67 -18.26
C GLY A 183 3.65 3.08 -18.78
N HIS A 184 4.52 3.88 -18.18
CA HIS A 184 4.70 5.30 -18.56
C HIS A 184 5.02 5.47 -20.06
N ASN A 185 5.82 4.57 -20.62
CA ASN A 185 6.19 4.52 -22.03
C ASN A 185 5.85 3.15 -22.66
N SER A 186 4.80 2.45 -22.17
CA SER A 186 4.44 1.13 -22.65
C SER A 186 2.92 0.88 -22.52
N ASP A 187 2.32 0.32 -23.58
CA ASP A 187 0.91 -0.08 -23.60
C ASP A 187 0.67 -1.51 -23.06
N GLU A 188 1.71 -2.19 -22.53
CA GLU A 188 1.67 -3.62 -22.18
C GLU A 188 1.25 -3.91 -20.73
N LEU A 189 0.53 -3.00 -20.05
CA LEU A 189 0.04 -3.18 -18.67
C LEU A 189 -1.26 -4.00 -18.58
N ASN A 190 -1.28 -5.25 -19.04
CA ASN A 190 -2.49 -6.08 -19.03
C ASN A 190 -2.73 -6.75 -17.67
N LEU A 191 -1.83 -7.62 -17.25
CA LEU A 191 -1.90 -8.33 -15.96
C LEU A 191 -1.79 -7.36 -14.79
N ILE A 192 -0.86 -6.43 -14.85
CA ILE A 192 -0.57 -5.45 -13.79
C ILE A 192 -1.80 -4.56 -13.54
N ALA A 193 -2.41 -4.03 -14.60
CA ALA A 193 -3.62 -3.23 -14.47
C ALA A 193 -4.81 -4.05 -13.93
N THR A 194 -4.89 -5.34 -14.25
CA THR A 194 -5.91 -6.25 -13.69
C THR A 194 -5.67 -6.50 -12.21
N ALA A 195 -4.44 -6.78 -11.81
CA ALA A 195 -4.06 -6.94 -10.40
C ALA A 195 -4.40 -5.70 -9.57
N ARG A 196 -4.10 -4.50 -10.10
CA ARG A 196 -4.50 -3.25 -9.43
C ARG A 196 -6.02 -3.16 -9.25
N ARG A 197 -6.83 -3.49 -10.26
CA ARG A 197 -8.29 -3.49 -10.13
C ARG A 197 -8.79 -4.50 -9.09
N VAL A 198 -8.17 -5.68 -8.99
CA VAL A 198 -8.50 -6.66 -7.94
C VAL A 198 -8.21 -6.08 -6.56
N ASN A 199 -7.01 -5.52 -6.33
CA ASN A 199 -6.65 -4.90 -5.05
C ASN A 199 -7.57 -3.72 -4.69
N ASP A 200 -7.89 -2.86 -5.66
CA ASP A 200 -8.77 -1.71 -5.46
C ASP A 200 -10.21 -2.14 -5.14
N SER A 201 -10.70 -3.26 -5.72
CA SER A 201 -12.05 -3.78 -5.48
C SER A 201 -12.23 -4.49 -4.13
N MET A 202 -11.17 -4.68 -3.35
CA MET A 202 -11.29 -5.32 -2.03
C MET A 202 -12.03 -4.46 -1.03
N THR A 203 -11.98 -3.14 -1.16
CA THR A 203 -12.78 -2.24 -0.31
C THR A 203 -14.28 -2.44 -0.54
N ASP A 204 -14.70 -2.56 -1.82
CA ASP A 204 -16.08 -2.87 -2.17
C ASP A 204 -16.51 -4.22 -1.58
N TYR A 205 -15.65 -5.24 -1.72
CA TYR A 205 -15.91 -6.58 -1.17
C TYR A 205 -16.09 -6.59 0.35
N VAL A 206 -15.29 -5.82 1.09
CA VAL A 206 -15.46 -5.69 2.55
C VAL A 206 -16.79 -5.03 2.89
N VAL A 207 -17.18 -3.98 2.16
CA VAL A 207 -18.48 -3.31 2.35
C VAL A 207 -19.63 -4.27 2.07
N GLU A 208 -19.57 -5.05 0.98
CA GLU A 208 -20.53 -6.09 0.64
C GLU A 208 -20.66 -7.17 1.74
N LEU A 209 -19.55 -7.59 2.35
CA LEU A 209 -19.55 -8.51 3.49
C LEU A 209 -20.28 -7.92 4.70
N VAL A 210 -20.02 -6.67 5.03
CA VAL A 210 -20.71 -5.99 6.14
C VAL A 210 -22.19 -5.86 5.84
N GLU A 211 -22.56 -5.37 4.65
CA GLU A 211 -23.94 -5.16 4.24
C GLU A 211 -24.77 -6.44 4.24
N SER A 212 -24.23 -7.50 3.64
CA SER A 212 -24.93 -8.79 3.53
C SER A 212 -25.18 -9.43 4.89
N ASN A 213 -24.23 -9.32 5.82
CA ASN A 213 -24.34 -9.92 7.16
C ASN A 213 -25.19 -9.07 8.13
N LEU A 214 -25.30 -7.76 7.90
CA LEU A 214 -26.22 -6.90 8.66
C LEU A 214 -27.65 -6.91 8.07
N GLY A 215 -27.85 -7.46 6.86
CA GLY A 215 -29.12 -7.41 6.15
C GLY A 215 -29.46 -6.01 5.61
N GLY A 216 -28.44 -5.18 5.37
CA GLY A 216 -28.47 -3.81 4.89
C GLY A 216 -27.68 -2.86 5.81
N LEU A 217 -27.27 -1.71 5.28
CA LEU A 217 -26.45 -0.72 6.03
C LEU A 217 -27.30 0.31 6.77
N ALA A 218 -28.49 0.62 6.26
CA ALA A 218 -29.29 1.73 6.75
C ALA A 218 -29.65 1.63 8.25
N GLY A 219 -29.31 2.67 9.01
CA GLY A 219 -29.58 2.76 10.45
C GLY A 219 -28.60 2.01 11.34
N ASN A 220 -27.68 1.26 10.76
CA ASN A 220 -26.64 0.54 11.50
C ASN A 220 -25.48 1.46 11.89
N GLN A 221 -24.76 1.08 12.93
CA GLN A 221 -23.54 1.72 13.39
C GLN A 221 -22.37 0.77 13.18
N VAL A 222 -21.33 1.22 12.49
CA VAL A 222 -20.15 0.39 12.17
C VAL A 222 -18.91 1.07 12.70
N ALA A 223 -18.09 0.35 13.46
CA ALA A 223 -16.75 0.80 13.83
C ALA A 223 -15.73 0.27 12.83
N VAL A 224 -14.87 1.17 12.29
CA VAL A 224 -13.71 0.81 11.49
C VAL A 224 -12.47 1.00 12.35
N LEU A 225 -11.75 -0.09 12.63
CA LEU A 225 -10.56 -0.14 13.43
C LEU A 225 -9.32 -0.22 12.53
N GLY A 226 -8.56 0.87 12.49
CA GLY A 226 -7.38 1.05 11.67
C GLY A 226 -7.66 1.93 10.45
N VAL A 227 -7.08 3.13 10.45
CA VAL A 227 -7.12 4.05 9.30
C VAL A 227 -5.73 4.29 8.71
N ALA A 228 -4.67 3.81 9.35
CA ALA A 228 -3.35 3.70 8.75
C ALA A 228 -3.32 2.60 7.66
N TYR A 229 -2.50 2.78 6.63
CA TYR A 229 -2.41 1.78 5.56
C TYR A 229 -1.66 0.49 5.97
N LYS A 230 -0.95 0.52 7.09
CA LYS A 230 -0.11 -0.57 7.59
C LYS A 230 -0.08 -0.55 9.13
N GLY A 231 0.12 -1.71 9.74
CA GLY A 231 0.26 -1.85 11.18
C GLY A 231 1.39 -1.02 11.78
N ASN A 232 1.14 -0.43 12.94
CA ASN A 232 2.09 0.30 13.78
C ASN A 232 2.77 1.51 13.09
N VAL A 233 2.04 2.16 12.17
CA VAL A 233 2.43 3.44 11.56
C VAL A 233 1.26 4.43 11.62
N ASP A 234 1.55 5.72 11.41
CA ASP A 234 0.60 6.83 11.42
C ASP A 234 0.20 7.31 10.00
N ASP A 235 0.65 6.62 8.95
CA ASP A 235 0.47 7.03 7.55
C ASP A 235 -0.88 6.54 6.99
N VAL A 236 -1.74 7.48 6.61
CA VAL A 236 -3.10 7.23 6.10
C VAL A 236 -3.21 7.31 4.57
N ARG A 237 -2.11 7.48 3.85
CA ARG A 237 -2.13 7.63 2.39
C ARG A 237 -2.69 6.38 1.70
N ASN A 238 -3.71 6.59 0.85
CA ASN A 238 -4.42 5.51 0.15
C ASN A 238 -4.90 4.39 1.09
N SER A 239 -5.28 4.73 2.31
CA SER A 239 -5.73 3.77 3.32
C SER A 239 -6.97 2.99 2.87
N PRO A 240 -6.94 1.66 2.84
CA PRO A 240 -8.14 0.84 2.63
C PRO A 240 -9.20 1.07 3.72
N GLY A 241 -8.80 1.27 4.98
CA GLY A 241 -9.71 1.53 6.09
C GLY A 241 -10.51 2.81 5.90
N LEU A 242 -9.86 3.91 5.45
CA LEU A 242 -10.58 5.15 5.12
C LEU A 242 -11.47 5.00 3.89
N ALA A 243 -11.04 4.21 2.88
CA ALA A 243 -11.87 3.94 1.70
C ALA A 243 -13.14 3.16 2.09
N ILE A 244 -13.00 2.10 2.89
CA ILE A 244 -14.14 1.31 3.42
C ILE A 244 -15.08 2.21 4.25
N ALA A 245 -14.54 3.05 5.14
CA ALA A 245 -15.34 3.95 5.95
C ALA A 245 -16.18 4.91 5.10
N ARG A 246 -15.60 5.49 4.05
CA ARG A 246 -16.31 6.37 3.10
C ARG A 246 -17.37 5.62 2.31
N GLN A 247 -17.03 4.46 1.76
CA GLN A 247 -17.98 3.65 1.00
C GLN A 247 -19.18 3.20 1.84
N LEU A 248 -18.98 2.80 3.10
CA LEU A 248 -20.06 2.50 4.02
C LEU A 248 -21.00 3.69 4.18
N GLN A 249 -20.48 4.92 4.28
CA GLN A 249 -21.28 6.14 4.39
C GLN A 249 -22.02 6.48 3.08
N ASP A 250 -21.35 6.35 1.94
CA ASP A 250 -21.89 6.72 0.62
C ASP A 250 -22.99 5.74 0.17
N THR A 251 -22.78 4.43 0.34
CA THR A 251 -23.75 3.38 -0.04
C THR A 251 -25.08 3.57 0.70
N ALA A 252 -25.04 3.99 1.96
CA ALA A 252 -26.26 4.26 2.71
C ALA A 252 -27.01 5.53 2.23
N ALA A 253 -26.30 6.48 1.62
CA ALA A 253 -26.89 7.72 1.10
C ALA A 253 -27.60 7.52 -0.25
N GLU A 254 -27.21 6.50 -1.04
CA GLU A 254 -27.76 6.21 -2.37
C GLU A 254 -29.12 5.47 -2.34
N VAL A 255 -29.59 4.97 -1.19
CA VAL A 255 -30.90 4.30 -1.10
C VAL A 255 -32.02 5.33 -1.28
N PRO A 256 -32.80 5.28 -2.37
CA PRO A 256 -33.83 6.30 -2.64
C PRO A 256 -34.87 6.34 -1.53
N ALA A 257 -35.23 7.54 -1.05
CA ALA A 257 -36.30 7.78 -0.06
C ALA A 257 -37.68 7.29 -0.47
N SER A 258 -37.83 6.67 -1.66
CA SER A 258 -39.10 6.17 -2.21
C SER A 258 -39.57 4.78 -1.65
N VAL A 259 -38.76 4.15 -0.81
CA VAL A 259 -39.06 2.80 -0.29
C VAL A 259 -39.65 2.80 1.14
N SER A 260 -39.63 3.93 1.85
CA SER A 260 -40.20 4.04 3.20
C SER A 260 -41.43 4.95 3.22
N PRO A 261 -42.59 4.47 3.73
CA PRO A 261 -43.79 5.30 3.91
C PRO A 261 -43.62 6.43 4.93
N ASP A 262 -42.61 6.41 5.78
CA ASP A 262 -42.35 7.31 6.92
C ASP A 262 -41.07 8.14 6.83
N GLY A 263 -40.54 8.41 5.61
CA GLY A 263 -39.42 9.33 5.39
C GLY A 263 -38.05 8.73 5.68
N GLY A 264 -37.34 8.37 4.63
CA GLY A 264 -35.90 8.10 4.54
C GLY A 264 -35.29 7.06 5.52
N ASN A 265 -34.61 6.06 4.99
CA ASN A 265 -33.75 5.21 5.84
C ASN A 265 -32.70 6.10 6.51
N PRO A 266 -32.49 5.98 7.83
CA PRO A 266 -31.42 6.71 8.49
C PRO A 266 -30.07 6.27 7.91
N PRO A 267 -29.11 7.21 7.73
CA PRO A 267 -27.78 6.87 7.22
C PRO A 267 -27.08 5.88 8.16
N VAL A 268 -26.13 5.11 7.62
CA VAL A 268 -25.19 4.36 8.45
C VAL A 268 -24.31 5.36 9.21
N THR A 269 -24.00 5.04 10.45
CA THR A 269 -23.05 5.82 11.25
C THR A 269 -21.72 5.05 11.30
N VAL A 270 -20.67 5.65 10.78
CA VAL A 270 -19.31 5.07 10.84
C VAL A 270 -18.49 5.79 11.90
N ARG A 271 -17.87 5.02 12.79
CA ARG A 271 -16.94 5.51 13.80
C ARG A 271 -15.56 4.99 13.52
N LEU A 272 -14.55 5.84 13.68
CA LEU A 272 -13.17 5.53 13.37
C LEU A 272 -12.33 5.43 14.65
N ASN A 273 -11.45 4.43 14.69
CA ASN A 273 -10.40 4.34 15.69
C ASN A 273 -9.08 3.98 15.02
N ASP A 274 -8.01 4.59 15.47
CA ASP A 274 -6.64 4.18 15.16
C ASP A 274 -5.72 4.58 16.33
N PRO A 275 -4.88 3.67 16.85
CA PRO A 275 -4.03 3.96 18.00
C PRO A 275 -2.78 4.78 17.67
N HIS A 276 -2.43 4.95 16.40
CA HIS A 276 -1.19 5.59 15.96
C HIS A 276 -1.41 6.89 15.18
N VAL A 277 -2.59 7.06 14.58
CA VAL A 277 -2.89 8.23 13.74
C VAL A 277 -3.35 9.40 14.57
N GLU A 278 -2.68 10.55 14.41
CA GLU A 278 -3.05 11.84 14.99
C GLU A 278 -3.40 12.83 13.87
N ASP A 279 -4.55 12.68 13.25
CA ASP A 279 -5.03 13.57 12.18
C ASP A 279 -6.31 14.28 12.63
N GLN A 280 -6.22 15.61 12.83
CA GLN A 280 -7.34 16.45 13.27
C GLN A 280 -8.47 16.58 12.23
N THR A 281 -8.25 16.16 11.00
CA THR A 281 -9.29 16.14 9.96
C THR A 281 -10.16 14.90 10.02
N LEU A 282 -9.72 13.87 10.76
CA LEU A 282 -10.45 12.63 11.00
C LEU A 282 -11.09 12.68 12.40
N ASP A 283 -12.36 12.28 12.49
CA ASP A 283 -13.04 12.13 13.78
C ASP A 283 -12.67 10.78 14.41
N LEU A 284 -11.44 10.68 14.89
CA LEU A 284 -10.91 9.49 15.55
C LEU A 284 -11.36 9.45 17.02
N GLN A 285 -11.91 8.32 17.43
CA GLN A 285 -12.41 8.07 18.77
C GLN A 285 -11.50 7.08 19.52
N SER A 286 -11.62 7.03 20.84
CA SER A 286 -11.03 5.93 21.61
C SER A 286 -11.61 4.60 21.16
N LEU A 287 -10.90 3.48 21.35
CA LEU A 287 -11.41 2.15 21.02
C LEU A 287 -12.76 1.88 21.73
N GLU A 288 -12.86 2.32 22.99
CA GLU A 288 -14.05 2.20 23.80
C GLU A 288 -15.24 2.96 23.19
N ASP A 289 -15.05 4.21 22.81
CA ASP A 289 -16.12 5.06 22.26
C ASP A 289 -16.50 4.62 20.86
N ALA A 290 -15.52 4.27 20.03
CA ALA A 290 -15.76 3.78 18.66
C ALA A 290 -16.59 2.50 18.63
N THR A 291 -16.38 1.59 19.60
CA THR A 291 -17.06 0.30 19.65
C THR A 291 -18.35 0.29 20.50
N GLN A 292 -18.67 1.41 21.18
CA GLN A 292 -19.84 1.47 22.05
C GLN A 292 -21.15 1.50 21.26
N GLY A 293 -21.97 0.47 21.38
CA GLY A 293 -23.30 0.41 20.79
C GLY A 293 -23.33 0.20 19.28
N VAL A 294 -22.24 -0.32 18.68
CA VAL A 294 -22.16 -0.61 17.24
C VAL A 294 -22.77 -1.97 16.90
N ASP A 295 -23.27 -2.08 15.67
CA ASP A 295 -23.82 -3.31 15.10
C ASP A 295 -22.73 -4.20 14.50
N ALA A 296 -21.65 -3.58 13.99
CA ALA A 296 -20.51 -4.29 13.43
C ALA A 296 -19.18 -3.59 13.74
N VAL A 297 -18.12 -4.38 13.74
CA VAL A 297 -16.71 -3.93 13.78
C VAL A 297 -15.98 -4.44 12.55
N VAL A 298 -15.22 -3.57 11.87
CA VAL A 298 -14.35 -3.93 10.75
C VAL A 298 -12.90 -3.61 11.13
N ILE A 299 -12.05 -4.62 11.22
CA ILE A 299 -10.61 -4.48 11.49
C ILE A 299 -9.89 -4.42 10.14
N THR A 300 -9.29 -3.27 9.83
CA THR A 300 -8.68 -3.01 8.52
C THR A 300 -7.16 -2.90 8.56
N THR A 301 -6.58 -2.76 9.75
CA THR A 301 -5.14 -2.60 9.95
C THR A 301 -4.64 -3.51 11.07
N ASP A 302 -3.49 -4.12 10.86
CA ASP A 302 -2.83 -5.07 11.76
C ASP A 302 -1.97 -4.35 12.83
N HIS A 303 -2.58 -3.43 13.58
CA HIS A 303 -1.92 -2.83 14.74
C HIS A 303 -1.81 -3.83 15.90
N ASP A 304 -0.66 -3.87 16.56
CA ASP A 304 -0.45 -4.73 17.75
C ASP A 304 -1.51 -4.48 18.82
N ALA A 305 -1.94 -3.23 18.99
CA ALA A 305 -2.98 -2.85 19.93
C ALA A 305 -4.32 -3.57 19.69
N TYR A 306 -4.63 -3.97 18.46
CA TYR A 306 -5.86 -4.68 18.16
C TYR A 306 -5.77 -6.18 18.45
N THR A 307 -4.58 -6.76 18.49
CA THR A 307 -4.38 -8.15 18.93
C THR A 307 -4.62 -8.34 20.42
N GLU A 308 -4.56 -7.24 21.19
CA GLU A 308 -4.78 -7.23 22.64
C GLU A 308 -6.24 -6.95 23.03
N ILE A 309 -7.15 -6.79 22.07
CA ILE A 309 -8.58 -6.56 22.35
C ILE A 309 -9.18 -7.77 23.05
N ASP A 310 -9.74 -7.53 24.24
CA ASP A 310 -10.51 -8.52 24.99
C ASP A 310 -11.90 -8.73 24.32
N PRO A 311 -12.18 -9.91 23.75
CA PRO A 311 -13.41 -10.16 23.01
C PRO A 311 -14.67 -10.12 23.90
N GLU A 312 -14.60 -10.49 25.17
CA GLU A 312 -15.75 -10.42 26.09
C GLU A 312 -16.12 -8.96 26.37
N ARG A 313 -15.13 -8.10 26.55
CA ARG A 313 -15.35 -6.65 26.73
C ARG A 313 -15.88 -5.99 25.47
N LEU A 314 -15.40 -6.38 24.30
CA LEU A 314 -15.90 -5.89 23.02
C LEU A 314 -17.37 -6.31 22.83
N ALA A 315 -17.68 -7.58 23.00
CA ALA A 315 -19.05 -8.10 22.90
C ALA A 315 -20.03 -7.40 23.87
N ALA A 316 -19.58 -7.08 25.08
CA ALA A 316 -20.39 -6.35 26.06
C ALA A 316 -20.67 -4.87 25.69
N ARG A 317 -19.87 -4.28 24.80
CA ARG A 317 -20.05 -2.90 24.32
C ARG A 317 -20.90 -2.80 23.06
N MET A 318 -20.81 -3.79 22.19
CA MET A 318 -21.56 -3.86 20.93
C MET A 318 -23.04 -4.14 21.18
N VAL A 319 -23.90 -3.74 20.23
CA VAL A 319 -25.31 -4.15 20.13
C VAL A 319 -25.42 -5.36 19.20
N GLY A 320 -24.68 -5.34 18.10
CA GLY A 320 -24.57 -6.49 17.19
C GLY A 320 -23.42 -7.42 17.58
N THR A 321 -23.20 -8.45 16.75
CA THR A 321 -22.17 -9.47 16.97
C THR A 321 -21.13 -9.54 15.85
N LEU A 322 -21.37 -8.84 14.72
CA LEU A 322 -20.56 -8.98 13.51
C LEU A 322 -19.17 -8.34 13.67
N VAL A 323 -18.14 -9.13 13.38
CA VAL A 323 -16.76 -8.67 13.25
C VAL A 323 -16.19 -9.13 11.91
N VAL A 324 -15.78 -8.20 11.08
CA VAL A 324 -15.06 -8.48 9.83
C VAL A 324 -13.57 -8.18 10.06
N ASP A 325 -12.77 -9.21 10.20
CA ASP A 325 -11.32 -9.11 10.40
C ASP A 325 -10.61 -9.35 9.07
N THR A 326 -10.27 -8.26 8.40
CA THR A 326 -9.63 -8.30 7.07
C THR A 326 -8.15 -8.65 7.13
N LYS A 327 -7.57 -8.73 8.33
CA LYS A 327 -6.14 -8.98 8.55
C LYS A 327 -5.87 -10.31 9.25
N ALA A 328 -6.94 -11.01 9.69
CA ALA A 328 -6.90 -12.25 10.45
C ALA A 328 -5.95 -12.17 11.67
N ILE A 329 -6.10 -11.09 12.43
CA ILE A 329 -5.29 -10.83 13.63
C ILE A 329 -5.95 -11.32 14.92
N VAL A 330 -7.26 -11.63 14.87
CA VAL A 330 -7.98 -12.10 16.06
C VAL A 330 -8.08 -13.63 16.09
N ASP A 331 -8.05 -14.21 17.30
CA ASP A 331 -8.37 -15.62 17.50
C ASP A 331 -9.87 -15.88 17.29
N GLN A 332 -10.22 -16.36 16.10
CA GLN A 332 -11.59 -16.59 15.70
C GLN A 332 -12.37 -17.47 16.68
N GLN A 333 -11.70 -18.48 17.28
CA GLN A 333 -12.35 -19.39 18.21
C GLN A 333 -12.67 -18.70 19.55
N ALA A 334 -11.72 -17.95 20.09
CA ALA A 334 -11.91 -17.19 21.33
C ALA A 334 -13.00 -16.12 21.16
N TRP A 335 -13.03 -15.44 20.03
CA TRP A 335 -14.02 -14.40 19.75
C TRP A 335 -15.44 -14.99 19.54
N LYS A 336 -15.55 -16.13 18.88
CA LYS A 336 -16.83 -16.88 18.78
C LYS A 336 -17.33 -17.35 20.15
N GLN A 337 -16.43 -17.77 21.05
CA GLN A 337 -16.81 -18.14 22.42
C GLN A 337 -17.32 -16.95 23.24
N ALA A 338 -16.84 -15.74 22.96
CA ALA A 338 -17.34 -14.50 23.54
C ALA A 338 -18.70 -14.04 22.94
N GLY A 339 -19.24 -14.75 21.95
CA GLY A 339 -20.54 -14.45 21.32
C GLY A 339 -20.44 -13.53 20.10
N LEU A 340 -19.28 -13.37 19.52
CA LEU A 340 -19.06 -12.57 18.30
C LEU A 340 -19.05 -13.47 17.04
N ASP A 341 -19.63 -12.96 15.96
CA ASP A 341 -19.64 -13.61 14.65
C ASP A 341 -18.46 -13.07 13.83
N VAL A 342 -17.37 -13.83 13.77
CA VAL A 342 -16.12 -13.39 13.11
C VAL A 342 -16.04 -13.93 11.70
N ILE A 343 -15.89 -13.02 10.74
CA ILE A 343 -15.56 -13.30 9.33
C ILE A 343 -14.14 -12.85 9.10
N GLN A 344 -13.25 -13.73 8.61
CA GLN A 344 -11.89 -13.41 8.21
C GLN A 344 -11.73 -13.51 6.70
N ILE A 345 -10.88 -12.63 6.13
CA ILE A 345 -10.57 -12.63 4.69
C ILE A 345 -9.22 -13.31 4.46
#